data_6a29cfa16383862baa4c57c24b83e7c8
#
_entry.id   6a29cfa16383862baa4c57c24b83e7c8
#
_cell.length_a   1.000
_cell.length_b   1.000
_cell.length_c   1.000
_cell.angle_alpha   90.00
_cell.angle_beta   90.00
_cell.angle_gamma   90.00
#
_symmetry.space_group_name_H-M   'P 1'
#
loop_
_entity.id
_entity.type
_entity.pdbx_description
1 polymer ?
#
loop_
_entity_poly.entity_id
_entity_poly.type
_entity_poly.pdbx_seq_one_letter_code
_entity_poly.pdbx_strand_id
1 'polypeptide(L)'
;MMIEPLYDFSLTAEQEARARTLHESSIILDMLFQGPVGTYSLPEGAEEELLALAQEACPGDEIAQCNWATAEILRRMIGVSYSQLYKDCWYDSGLTGGCRQLSVTDRDEALRSAVELQAEFDTYPWLVKCTSVEQIRRCKKEGLKAGIVTSQEAEGYSKDLKLLELLYNYGLRVQQLSYNNQNLIGADCMEPNGGAGLSKFGIRFVEKCNELGIVVDTGHCGYHTTMDACKYSKAPVIASHTGVEKVNFHARCKSDDEIRAIADTGGVVGIFAMPWFTGADPENTTVDDFIDHIDYVVRLVGIDHVGIGTDWPMPQTKWAAITFKKYVAPTIGFAPGNGPSTEWIHGLKDYRSFINVTRGLVARGYSDEAIRKILGENWLRVFEQVWKK
;
A
#
# COMPACT_ATOMS: atom_id res chain seq x y z
N MET A 1 -12.60 -19.27 -13.56
CA MET A 1 -11.25 -18.68 -13.40
C MET A 1 -10.48 -19.52 -12.38
N MET A 2 -9.32 -20.04 -12.71
CA MET A 2 -8.53 -20.86 -11.75
C MET A 2 -7.88 -19.90 -10.73
N ILE A 3 -8.23 -20.08 -9.45
CA ILE A 3 -7.53 -19.44 -8.34
C ILE A 3 -6.10 -20.01 -8.33
N GLU A 4 -5.09 -19.17 -8.12
CA GLU A 4 -3.72 -19.65 -7.94
C GLU A 4 -3.71 -20.69 -6.81
N PRO A 5 -3.07 -21.86 -6.99
CA PRO A 5 -2.93 -22.80 -5.91
C PRO A 5 -2.15 -22.16 -4.75
N LEU A 6 -2.51 -22.53 -3.52
CA LEU A 6 -1.79 -22.05 -2.34
C LEU A 6 -0.31 -22.38 -2.44
N TYR A 7 0.55 -21.43 -2.07
CA TYR A 7 1.99 -21.61 -2.06
C TYR A 7 2.40 -22.76 -1.12
N ASP A 8 3.33 -23.61 -1.55
CA ASP A 8 3.76 -24.76 -0.74
C ASP A 8 4.81 -24.36 0.31
N PHE A 9 4.35 -24.16 1.53
CA PHE A 9 5.21 -24.00 2.71
C PHE A 9 5.52 -25.32 3.44
N SER A 10 5.11 -26.46 2.88
CA SER A 10 5.24 -27.79 3.50
C SER A 10 4.63 -27.86 4.92
N LEU A 11 3.51 -27.18 5.13
CA LEU A 11 2.81 -27.15 6.41
C LEU A 11 2.11 -28.50 6.70
N THR A 12 2.12 -28.89 7.97
CA THR A 12 1.28 -29.99 8.44
C THR A 12 -0.20 -29.60 8.43
N ALA A 13 -1.10 -30.57 8.48
CA ALA A 13 -2.53 -30.32 8.56
C ALA A 13 -2.92 -29.45 9.78
N GLU A 14 -2.22 -29.62 10.91
CA GLU A 14 -2.42 -28.79 12.11
C GLU A 14 -1.97 -27.34 11.88
N GLN A 15 -0.84 -27.13 11.24
CA GLN A 15 -0.35 -25.78 10.88
C GLN A 15 -1.27 -25.09 9.88
N GLU A 16 -1.80 -25.82 8.89
CA GLU A 16 -2.79 -25.28 7.95
C GLU A 16 -4.07 -24.86 8.66
N ALA A 17 -4.60 -25.68 9.57
CA ALA A 17 -5.79 -25.34 10.37
C ALA A 17 -5.54 -24.12 11.27
N ARG A 18 -4.35 -24.05 11.89
CA ARG A 18 -3.90 -22.90 12.68
C ARG A 18 -3.84 -21.61 11.83
N ALA A 19 -3.24 -21.68 10.65
CA ALA A 19 -3.12 -20.54 9.74
C ALA A 19 -4.50 -20.02 9.32
N ARG A 20 -5.45 -20.90 8.97
CA ARG A 20 -6.82 -20.51 8.63
C ARG A 20 -7.52 -19.82 9.80
N THR A 21 -7.45 -20.40 10.99
CA THR A 21 -8.07 -19.84 12.21
C THR A 21 -7.50 -18.45 12.51
N LEU A 22 -6.18 -18.27 12.40
CA LEU A 22 -5.53 -16.99 12.62
C LEU A 22 -5.93 -15.97 11.55
N HIS A 23 -5.95 -16.37 10.28
CA HIS A 23 -6.34 -15.50 9.18
C HIS A 23 -7.77 -14.99 9.33
N GLU A 24 -8.71 -15.87 9.64
CA GLU A 24 -10.12 -15.53 9.83
C GLU A 24 -10.37 -14.68 11.07
N SER A 25 -9.67 -14.95 12.18
CA SER A 25 -9.90 -14.26 13.45
C SER A 25 -9.12 -12.95 13.62
N SER A 26 -8.04 -12.73 12.88
CA SER A 26 -7.20 -11.54 13.02
C SER A 26 -7.81 -10.32 12.32
N ILE A 27 -7.49 -9.13 12.83
CA ILE A 27 -7.60 -7.89 12.04
C ILE A 27 -6.44 -7.90 11.06
N ILE A 28 -6.74 -7.83 9.78
CA ILE A 28 -5.75 -7.82 8.70
C ILE A 28 -5.87 -6.49 7.96
N LEU A 29 -4.78 -5.71 7.98
CA LEU A 29 -4.71 -4.39 7.33
C LEU A 29 -3.59 -4.39 6.30
N ASP A 30 -3.90 -3.95 5.10
CA ASP A 30 -2.92 -3.63 4.07
C ASP A 30 -2.83 -2.11 3.92
N MET A 31 -1.69 -1.53 4.31
CA MET A 31 -1.55 -0.08 4.40
C MET A 31 -1.15 0.59 3.11
N LEU A 32 -0.86 -0.18 2.08
CA LEU A 32 -0.88 0.31 0.71
C LEU A 32 -1.33 -0.78 -0.27
N PHE A 33 -2.48 -0.56 -0.89
CA PHE A 33 -2.95 -1.30 -2.05
C PHE A 33 -3.90 -0.44 -2.87
N GLN A 34 -4.02 -0.76 -4.15
CA GLN A 34 -4.88 0.00 -5.07
C GLN A 34 -6.30 -0.60 -5.18
N GLY A 35 -6.56 -1.65 -4.45
CA GLY A 35 -7.81 -2.39 -4.42
C GLY A 35 -7.55 -3.90 -4.49
N PRO A 36 -8.43 -4.74 -3.92
CA PRO A 36 -8.21 -6.18 -3.85
C PRO A 36 -8.56 -6.92 -5.14
N VAL A 37 -8.43 -6.29 -6.30
CA VAL A 37 -8.77 -6.89 -7.59
C VAL A 37 -7.50 -7.03 -8.43
N GLY A 38 -7.10 -8.25 -8.70
CA GLY A 38 -6.01 -8.55 -9.62
C GLY A 38 -6.46 -8.65 -11.07
N THR A 39 -5.52 -8.64 -12.01
CA THR A 39 -5.75 -8.84 -13.44
C THR A 39 -6.56 -10.11 -13.73
N TYR A 40 -6.36 -11.14 -12.91
CA TYR A 40 -7.05 -12.42 -13.03
C TYR A 40 -8.53 -12.37 -12.61
N SER A 41 -8.97 -11.26 -12.06
CA SER A 41 -10.35 -11.07 -11.58
C SER A 41 -11.24 -10.39 -12.60
N LEU A 42 -10.69 -9.86 -13.70
CA LEU A 42 -11.49 -9.22 -14.73
C LEU A 42 -12.37 -10.25 -15.47
N PRO A 43 -13.58 -9.87 -15.88
CA PRO A 43 -14.43 -10.72 -16.72
C PRO A 43 -13.75 -11.12 -18.03
N GLU A 44 -14.11 -12.28 -18.57
CA GLU A 44 -13.63 -12.73 -19.88
C GLU A 44 -13.98 -11.70 -20.97
N GLY A 45 -13.02 -11.37 -21.83
CA GLY A 45 -13.18 -10.38 -22.88
C GLY A 45 -13.06 -8.91 -22.42
N ALA A 46 -12.94 -8.65 -21.13
CA ALA A 46 -12.86 -7.27 -20.62
C ALA A 46 -11.58 -6.57 -21.06
N GLU A 47 -10.46 -7.28 -21.20
CA GLU A 47 -9.20 -6.67 -21.64
C GLU A 47 -9.30 -6.16 -23.09
N GLU A 48 -9.87 -6.96 -23.99
CA GLU A 48 -10.04 -6.60 -25.39
C GLU A 48 -10.99 -5.43 -25.56
N GLU A 49 -12.10 -5.44 -24.81
CA GLU A 49 -13.06 -4.31 -24.78
C GLU A 49 -12.39 -3.04 -24.27
N LEU A 50 -11.69 -3.10 -23.13
CA LEU A 50 -11.02 -1.95 -22.53
C LEU A 50 -9.93 -1.38 -23.44
N LEU A 51 -9.16 -2.25 -24.11
CA LEU A 51 -8.15 -1.81 -25.07
C LEU A 51 -8.78 -1.05 -26.25
N ALA A 52 -9.86 -1.57 -26.83
CA ALA A 52 -10.56 -0.93 -27.93
C ALA A 52 -11.09 0.47 -27.53
N LEU A 53 -11.72 0.56 -26.36
CA LEU A 53 -12.23 1.83 -25.82
C LEU A 53 -11.10 2.83 -25.50
N ALA A 54 -9.99 2.35 -24.92
CA ALA A 54 -8.84 3.19 -24.62
C ALA A 54 -8.16 3.74 -25.89
N GLN A 55 -8.06 2.92 -26.94
CA GLN A 55 -7.53 3.34 -28.24
C GLN A 55 -8.42 4.38 -28.93
N GLU A 56 -9.72 4.27 -28.78
CA GLU A 56 -10.67 5.27 -29.26
C GLU A 56 -10.59 6.59 -28.48
N ALA A 57 -10.51 6.48 -27.15
CA ALA A 57 -10.44 7.64 -26.26
C ALA A 57 -9.11 8.41 -26.36
N CYS A 58 -7.99 7.69 -26.54
CA CYS A 58 -6.63 8.22 -26.50
C CYS A 58 -5.80 7.73 -27.70
N PRO A 59 -6.13 8.09 -28.94
CA PRO A 59 -5.48 7.55 -30.13
C PRO A 59 -4.00 7.89 -30.19
N GLY A 60 -3.15 6.86 -30.33
CA GLY A 60 -1.70 7.01 -30.49
C GLY A 60 -0.89 7.32 -29.23
N ASP A 61 -1.52 7.41 -28.06
CA ASP A 61 -0.87 7.64 -26.76
C ASP A 61 -1.03 6.44 -25.83
N GLU A 62 -0.03 5.55 -25.82
CA GLU A 62 -0.07 4.32 -25.01
C GLU A 62 -0.17 4.59 -23.51
N ILE A 63 0.47 5.66 -23.00
CA ILE A 63 0.42 6.02 -21.57
C ILE A 63 -0.98 6.49 -21.20
N ALA A 64 -1.54 7.40 -22.00
CA ALA A 64 -2.90 7.88 -21.79
C ALA A 64 -3.93 6.74 -21.90
N GLN A 65 -3.73 5.78 -22.82
CA GLN A 65 -4.58 4.59 -22.94
C GLN A 65 -4.53 3.74 -21.66
N CYS A 66 -3.35 3.51 -21.10
CA CYS A 66 -3.20 2.74 -19.85
C CYS A 66 -3.88 3.45 -18.67
N ASN A 67 -3.66 4.75 -18.52
CA ASN A 67 -4.28 5.54 -17.47
C ASN A 67 -5.80 5.57 -17.61
N TRP A 68 -6.30 5.72 -18.83
CA TRP A 68 -7.73 5.68 -19.14
C TRP A 68 -8.34 4.33 -18.77
N ALA A 69 -7.71 3.23 -19.16
CA ALA A 69 -8.22 1.89 -18.86
C ALA A 69 -8.22 1.59 -17.37
N THR A 70 -7.18 2.00 -16.66
CA THR A 70 -7.11 1.86 -15.20
C THR A 70 -8.24 2.64 -14.51
N ALA A 71 -8.46 3.89 -14.90
CA ALA A 71 -9.56 4.70 -14.40
C ALA A 71 -10.94 4.08 -14.73
N GLU A 72 -11.11 3.53 -15.94
CA GLU A 72 -12.34 2.89 -16.35
C GLU A 72 -12.62 1.58 -15.59
N ILE A 73 -11.59 0.78 -15.30
CA ILE A 73 -11.73 -0.41 -14.44
C ILE A 73 -12.25 0.01 -13.07
N LEU A 74 -11.63 1.04 -12.46
CA LEU A 74 -12.08 1.56 -11.17
C LEU A 74 -13.52 2.06 -11.23
N ARG A 75 -13.84 2.85 -12.24
CA ARG A 75 -15.20 3.37 -12.45
C ARG A 75 -16.22 2.23 -12.54
N ARG A 76 -15.87 1.12 -13.21
CA ARG A 76 -16.75 -0.07 -13.32
C ARG A 76 -16.84 -0.83 -12.01
N MET A 77 -15.79 -0.85 -11.20
CA MET A 77 -15.79 -1.45 -9.87
C MET A 77 -16.63 -0.66 -8.87
N ILE A 78 -16.53 0.67 -8.92
CA ILE A 78 -17.36 1.57 -8.11
C ILE A 78 -18.79 1.63 -8.67
N GLY A 79 -18.97 1.35 -9.96
CA GLY A 79 -20.27 1.31 -10.63
C GLY A 79 -20.97 -0.06 -10.57
N VAL A 80 -22.02 -0.20 -11.35
CA VAL A 80 -22.85 -1.42 -11.37
C VAL A 80 -22.14 -2.62 -12.01
N SER A 81 -21.27 -2.39 -13.01
CA SER A 81 -20.75 -3.46 -13.88
C SER A 81 -19.86 -4.47 -13.15
N TYR A 82 -18.99 -4.01 -12.23
CA TYR A 82 -18.06 -4.87 -11.50
C TYR A 82 -18.27 -4.81 -9.97
N SER A 83 -19.37 -4.29 -9.50
CA SER A 83 -19.64 -4.09 -8.06
C SER A 83 -19.60 -5.39 -7.25
N GLN A 84 -20.15 -6.46 -7.78
CA GLN A 84 -20.12 -7.78 -7.12
C GLN A 84 -18.71 -8.34 -7.09
N LEU A 85 -17.98 -8.27 -8.22
CA LEU A 85 -16.59 -8.69 -8.30
C LEU A 85 -15.72 -7.95 -7.28
N TYR A 86 -15.88 -6.64 -7.17
CA TYR A 86 -15.15 -5.81 -6.21
C TYR A 86 -15.43 -6.24 -4.76
N LYS A 87 -16.70 -6.47 -4.44
CA LYS A 87 -17.10 -6.99 -3.13
C LYS A 87 -16.49 -8.36 -2.84
N ASP A 88 -16.59 -9.29 -3.79
CA ASP A 88 -16.07 -10.65 -3.62
C ASP A 88 -14.57 -10.64 -3.36
N CYS A 89 -13.79 -9.84 -4.11
CA CYS A 89 -12.35 -9.72 -3.87
C CYS A 89 -12.02 -9.22 -2.46
N TRP A 90 -12.77 -8.24 -1.94
CA TRP A 90 -12.60 -7.77 -0.58
C TRP A 90 -12.89 -8.85 0.46
N TYR A 91 -13.92 -9.67 0.25
CA TYR A 91 -14.31 -10.71 1.21
C TYR A 91 -13.41 -11.93 1.10
N ASP A 92 -13.09 -12.37 -0.10
CA ASP A 92 -12.25 -13.55 -0.35
C ASP A 92 -10.78 -13.33 0.06
N SER A 93 -10.30 -12.09 0.09
CA SER A 93 -8.95 -11.77 0.58
C SER A 93 -8.75 -12.01 2.08
N GLY A 94 -9.82 -12.03 2.87
CA GLY A 94 -9.73 -12.04 4.33
C GLY A 94 -9.34 -10.69 4.96
N LEU A 95 -9.02 -9.65 4.17
CA LEU A 95 -8.68 -8.32 4.68
C LEU A 95 -9.83 -7.75 5.50
N THR A 96 -9.51 -7.20 6.66
CA THR A 96 -10.42 -6.38 7.45
C THR A 96 -10.54 -4.99 6.84
N GLY A 97 -9.42 -4.45 6.35
CA GLY A 97 -9.39 -3.13 5.74
C GLY A 97 -8.03 -2.80 5.13
N GLY A 98 -7.95 -1.61 4.58
CA GLY A 98 -6.73 -1.08 3.99
C GLY A 98 -6.87 0.35 3.54
N CYS A 99 -5.84 0.88 2.90
CA CYS A 99 -5.82 2.25 2.43
C CYS A 99 -6.83 2.49 1.30
N ARG A 100 -7.41 3.69 1.31
CA ARG A 100 -8.15 4.27 0.18
C ARG A 100 -7.48 5.61 -0.15
N GLN A 101 -6.91 5.69 -1.33
CA GLN A 101 -5.99 6.77 -1.65
C GLN A 101 -6.69 8.01 -2.20
N LEU A 102 -6.26 9.17 -1.69
CA LEU A 102 -6.49 10.46 -2.32
C LEU A 102 -5.28 10.80 -3.21
N SER A 103 -5.53 11.29 -4.41
CA SER A 103 -4.51 11.94 -5.23
C SER A 103 -4.37 13.40 -4.80
N VAL A 104 -3.16 13.82 -4.43
CA VAL A 104 -2.84 15.19 -3.99
C VAL A 104 -1.70 15.77 -4.83
N THR A 105 -1.76 15.57 -6.14
CA THR A 105 -0.81 16.12 -7.11
C THR A 105 -0.99 17.63 -7.28
N ASP A 106 -2.24 18.11 -7.21
CA ASP A 106 -2.60 19.51 -7.13
C ASP A 106 -3.88 19.69 -6.29
N ARG A 107 -4.29 20.95 -6.09
CA ARG A 107 -5.45 21.27 -5.26
C ARG A 107 -6.78 20.78 -5.84
N ASP A 108 -6.97 20.96 -7.14
CA ASP A 108 -8.24 20.62 -7.81
C ASP A 108 -8.37 19.09 -7.89
N GLU A 109 -7.26 18.41 -8.17
CA GLU A 109 -7.18 16.95 -8.14
C GLU A 109 -7.49 16.39 -6.75
N ALA A 110 -6.96 17.00 -5.69
CA ALA A 110 -7.22 16.56 -4.32
C ALA A 110 -8.71 16.66 -3.96
N LEU A 111 -9.39 17.70 -4.41
CA LEU A 111 -10.83 17.88 -4.18
C LEU A 111 -11.65 16.91 -5.03
N ARG A 112 -11.29 16.73 -6.30
CA ARG A 112 -11.93 15.76 -7.20
C ARG A 112 -11.82 14.34 -6.66
N SER A 113 -10.62 13.93 -6.31
CA SER A 113 -10.32 12.62 -5.73
C SER A 113 -11.10 12.36 -4.43
N ALA A 114 -11.25 13.39 -3.58
CA ALA A 114 -12.06 13.26 -2.37
C ALA A 114 -13.55 13.04 -2.69
N VAL A 115 -14.10 13.69 -3.72
CA VAL A 115 -15.49 13.47 -4.15
C VAL A 115 -15.68 12.08 -4.73
N GLU A 116 -14.75 11.62 -5.58
CA GLU A 116 -14.78 10.27 -6.17
C GLU A 116 -14.69 9.19 -5.09
N LEU A 117 -13.79 9.35 -4.13
CA LEU A 117 -13.66 8.43 -3.01
C LEU A 117 -14.89 8.46 -2.08
N GLN A 118 -15.54 9.61 -1.90
CA GLN A 118 -16.80 9.68 -1.17
C GLN A 118 -17.91 8.91 -1.90
N ALA A 119 -17.98 9.01 -3.22
CA ALA A 119 -18.95 8.25 -4.01
C ALA A 119 -18.75 6.72 -3.86
N GLU A 120 -17.51 6.26 -3.72
CA GLU A 120 -17.22 4.85 -3.40
C GLU A 120 -17.83 4.44 -2.05
N PHE A 121 -17.57 5.22 -0.99
CA PHE A 121 -18.13 4.94 0.34
C PHE A 121 -19.66 5.00 0.38
N ASP A 122 -20.25 5.92 -0.37
CA ASP A 122 -21.72 6.07 -0.46
C ASP A 122 -22.36 4.91 -1.26
N THR A 123 -21.64 4.37 -2.25
CA THR A 123 -22.10 3.26 -3.08
C THR A 123 -22.06 1.93 -2.32
N TYR A 124 -21.07 1.74 -1.44
CA TYR A 124 -20.83 0.46 -0.78
C TYR A 124 -21.05 0.50 0.72
N PRO A 125 -22.27 0.16 1.23
CA PRO A 125 -22.54 0.17 2.66
C PRO A 125 -21.70 -0.83 3.48
N TRP A 126 -21.04 -1.77 2.81
CA TRP A 126 -20.11 -2.72 3.41
C TRP A 126 -18.67 -2.17 3.55
N LEU A 127 -18.32 -1.07 2.88
CA LEU A 127 -17.02 -0.40 2.95
C LEU A 127 -17.17 0.89 3.77
N VAL A 128 -16.63 0.89 4.98
CA VAL A 128 -16.79 2.00 5.94
C VAL A 128 -15.56 2.88 5.94
N LYS A 129 -15.75 4.18 5.73
CA LYS A 129 -14.68 5.18 5.93
C LYS A 129 -14.35 5.27 7.42
N CYS A 130 -13.18 4.73 7.81
CA CYS A 130 -12.74 4.65 9.19
C CYS A 130 -11.77 5.79 9.54
N THR A 131 -12.09 6.50 10.62
CA THR A 131 -11.29 7.60 11.17
C THR A 131 -10.85 7.35 12.61
N SER A 132 -11.20 6.20 13.18
CA SER A 132 -10.78 5.72 14.49
C SER A 132 -10.52 4.22 14.50
N VAL A 133 -9.69 3.75 15.42
CA VAL A 133 -9.40 2.32 15.61
C VAL A 133 -10.65 1.55 16.03
N GLU A 134 -11.52 2.17 16.83
CA GLU A 134 -12.79 1.57 17.24
C GLU A 134 -13.67 1.23 16.02
N GLN A 135 -13.73 2.10 15.02
CA GLN A 135 -14.45 1.82 13.78
C GLN A 135 -13.87 0.62 13.02
N ILE A 136 -12.53 0.50 12.97
CA ILE A 136 -11.87 -0.66 12.32
C ILE A 136 -12.21 -1.95 13.07
N ARG A 137 -12.11 -1.95 14.40
CA ARG A 137 -12.47 -3.11 15.24
C ARG A 137 -13.96 -3.47 15.07
N ARG A 138 -14.84 -2.48 14.97
CA ARG A 138 -16.25 -2.68 14.67
C ARG A 138 -16.46 -3.32 13.30
N CYS A 139 -15.76 -2.85 12.26
CA CYS A 139 -15.84 -3.47 10.94
C CYS A 139 -15.49 -4.95 10.99
N LYS A 140 -14.42 -5.34 11.69
CA LYS A 140 -14.07 -6.76 11.87
C LYS A 140 -15.20 -7.54 12.53
N LYS A 141 -15.77 -7.01 13.61
CA LYS A 141 -16.85 -7.66 14.38
C LYS A 141 -18.13 -7.83 13.57
N GLU A 142 -18.47 -6.84 12.75
CA GLU A 142 -19.72 -6.80 11.97
C GLU A 142 -19.58 -7.39 10.56
N GLY A 143 -18.39 -7.88 10.19
CA GLY A 143 -18.12 -8.41 8.86
C GLY A 143 -18.11 -7.33 7.76
N LEU A 144 -17.87 -6.07 8.14
CA LEU A 144 -17.69 -4.94 7.22
C LEU A 144 -16.21 -4.76 6.87
N LYS A 145 -15.93 -3.92 5.90
CA LYS A 145 -14.58 -3.57 5.45
C LYS A 145 -14.23 -2.14 5.84
N ALA A 146 -13.00 -1.95 6.33
CA ALA A 146 -12.51 -0.65 6.78
C ALA A 146 -11.70 0.03 5.68
N GLY A 147 -12.16 1.17 5.18
CA GLY A 147 -11.40 2.05 4.30
C GLY A 147 -10.70 3.14 5.11
N ILE A 148 -9.38 3.19 5.06
CA ILE A 148 -8.54 4.19 5.72
C ILE A 148 -8.07 5.18 4.65
N VAL A 149 -8.48 6.44 4.77
CA VAL A 149 -8.11 7.46 3.78
C VAL A 149 -6.64 7.85 3.96
N THR A 150 -5.86 7.68 2.89
CA THR A 150 -4.42 7.93 2.83
C THR A 150 -4.08 8.80 1.61
N SER A 151 -2.89 9.37 1.54
CA SER A 151 -2.33 9.92 0.30
C SER A 151 -0.83 9.68 0.22
N GLN A 152 -0.34 9.36 -0.97
CA GLN A 152 1.08 9.25 -1.26
C GLN A 152 1.66 10.57 -1.76
N GLU A 153 0.89 11.34 -2.54
CA GLU A 153 1.35 12.60 -3.11
C GLU A 153 1.14 13.76 -2.12
N ALA A 154 2.01 14.76 -2.23
CA ALA A 154 1.96 15.94 -1.38
C ALA A 154 2.27 17.26 -2.13
N GLU A 155 2.42 17.21 -3.45
CA GLU A 155 2.72 18.35 -4.31
C GLU A 155 1.61 19.40 -4.26
N GLY A 156 0.37 18.96 -4.18
CA GLY A 156 -0.83 19.78 -4.18
C GLY A 156 -0.97 20.71 -2.97
N TYR A 157 -0.24 20.45 -1.88
CA TYR A 157 -0.27 21.35 -0.73
C TYR A 157 0.39 22.71 -1.00
N SER A 158 1.41 22.80 -1.84
CA SER A 158 2.00 24.05 -2.35
C SER A 158 2.13 25.19 -1.32
N LYS A 159 2.56 24.88 -0.08
CA LYS A 159 2.60 25.74 1.11
C LYS A 159 1.22 26.06 1.75
N ASP A 160 0.14 25.43 1.30
CA ASP A 160 -1.21 25.63 1.86
C ASP A 160 -1.57 24.51 2.86
N LEU A 161 -1.26 24.75 4.13
CA LEU A 161 -1.64 23.81 5.20
C LEU A 161 -3.16 23.77 5.47
N LYS A 162 -3.96 24.70 4.92
CA LYS A 162 -5.41 24.63 5.02
C LYS A 162 -5.99 23.50 4.16
N LEU A 163 -5.35 23.19 3.04
CA LEU A 163 -5.76 22.01 2.26
C LEU A 163 -5.60 20.73 3.09
N LEU A 164 -4.50 20.60 3.86
CA LEU A 164 -4.30 19.45 4.75
C LEU A 164 -5.41 19.35 5.82
N GLU A 165 -5.85 20.49 6.39
CA GLU A 165 -6.96 20.53 7.34
C GLU A 165 -8.29 20.11 6.67
N LEU A 166 -8.56 20.55 5.43
CA LEU A 166 -9.74 20.13 4.69
C LEU A 166 -9.75 18.62 4.43
N LEU A 167 -8.63 18.07 4.00
CA LEU A 167 -8.51 16.63 3.75
C LEU A 167 -8.58 15.82 5.05
N TYR A 168 -8.03 16.32 6.17
CA TYR A 168 -8.23 15.73 7.48
C TYR A 168 -9.72 15.67 7.87
N ASN A 169 -10.45 16.77 7.67
CA ASN A 169 -11.90 16.84 7.94
C ASN A 169 -12.69 15.91 7.04
N TYR A 170 -12.24 15.70 5.79
CA TYR A 170 -12.79 14.68 4.91
C TYR A 170 -12.57 13.26 5.43
N GLY A 171 -11.45 13.00 6.09
CA GLY A 171 -11.11 11.70 6.65
C GLY A 171 -9.67 11.25 6.45
N LEU A 172 -8.80 12.06 5.85
CA LEU A 172 -7.37 11.73 5.69
C LEU A 172 -6.73 11.40 7.05
N ARG A 173 -6.07 10.26 7.14
CA ARG A 173 -5.46 9.76 8.38
C ARG A 173 -3.99 9.38 8.25
N VAL A 174 -3.50 9.17 7.03
CA VAL A 174 -2.09 8.87 6.74
C VAL A 174 -1.65 9.71 5.56
N GLN A 175 -0.53 10.41 5.68
CA GLN A 175 0.01 11.28 4.62
C GLN A 175 1.49 11.02 4.40
N GLN A 176 1.84 10.60 3.20
CA GLN A 176 3.22 10.46 2.75
C GLN A 176 3.79 11.83 2.36
N LEU A 177 5.11 12.01 2.51
CA LEU A 177 5.74 13.32 2.34
C LEU A 177 6.24 13.60 0.92
N SER A 178 6.59 12.57 0.15
CA SER A 178 7.04 12.68 -1.24
C SER A 178 6.76 11.40 -2.02
N TYR A 179 6.55 11.51 -3.33
CA TYR A 179 6.26 10.38 -4.22
C TYR A 179 7.02 10.55 -5.54
N ASN A 180 8.07 9.74 -5.76
CA ASN A 180 8.89 9.64 -6.98
C ASN A 180 9.45 10.97 -7.54
N ASN A 181 9.30 12.08 -6.82
CA ASN A 181 9.85 13.39 -7.15
C ASN A 181 10.12 14.19 -5.87
N GLN A 182 11.19 14.98 -5.88
CA GLN A 182 11.37 15.99 -4.84
C GLN A 182 10.26 17.05 -4.95
N ASN A 183 9.66 17.37 -3.81
CA ASN A 183 8.64 18.41 -3.70
C ASN A 183 9.02 19.48 -2.66
N LEU A 184 8.08 20.38 -2.31
CA LEU A 184 8.35 21.45 -1.33
C LEU A 184 8.52 20.94 0.10
N ILE A 185 8.14 19.70 0.40
CA ILE A 185 8.24 19.10 1.73
C ILE A 185 9.61 18.43 1.89
N GLY A 186 9.98 17.54 0.97
CA GLY A 186 11.21 16.77 1.04
C GLY A 186 11.55 16.06 -0.26
N ALA A 187 12.63 15.32 -0.26
CA ALA A 187 13.11 14.52 -1.38
C ALA A 187 12.59 13.09 -1.29
N ASP A 188 12.39 12.46 -2.44
CA ASP A 188 12.05 11.04 -2.57
C ASP A 188 13.29 10.14 -2.60
N CYS A 189 13.06 8.83 -2.64
CA CYS A 189 14.11 7.82 -2.60
C CYS A 189 14.91 7.69 -3.91
N MET A 190 14.43 8.22 -5.04
CA MET A 190 15.13 8.17 -6.33
C MET A 190 16.11 9.34 -6.52
N GLU A 191 16.06 10.33 -5.62
CA GLU A 191 17.00 11.47 -5.66
C GLU A 191 18.42 11.02 -5.33
N PRO A 192 19.44 11.54 -6.07
CA PRO A 192 20.84 11.19 -5.83
C PRO A 192 21.25 11.41 -4.38
N ASN A 193 22.04 10.47 -3.84
CA ASN A 193 22.56 10.52 -2.46
C ASN A 193 21.48 10.62 -1.36
N GLY A 194 20.27 10.08 -1.62
CA GLY A 194 19.16 10.13 -0.65
C GLY A 194 18.46 11.48 -0.56
N GLY A 195 18.74 12.36 -1.51
CA GLY A 195 18.12 13.68 -1.65
C GLY A 195 18.48 14.68 -0.53
N ALA A 196 17.86 15.85 -0.56
CA ALA A 196 17.84 16.77 0.57
C ALA A 196 16.83 16.26 1.62
N GLY A 197 17.02 16.56 2.91
CA GLY A 197 16.05 16.25 3.94
C GLY A 197 14.79 17.14 3.85
N LEU A 198 14.05 17.27 4.95
CA LEU A 198 12.89 18.15 5.00
C LEU A 198 13.27 19.62 4.80
N SER A 199 12.51 20.31 3.96
CA SER A 199 12.59 21.78 3.89
C SER A 199 12.02 22.43 5.16
N LYS A 200 12.20 23.73 5.31
CA LYS A 200 11.53 24.49 6.41
C LYS A 200 9.99 24.36 6.34
N PHE A 201 9.44 24.24 5.14
CA PHE A 201 8.01 23.97 4.97
C PHE A 201 7.68 22.53 5.35
N GLY A 202 8.52 21.56 4.97
CA GLY A 202 8.37 20.14 5.33
C GLY A 202 8.35 19.92 6.84
N ILE A 203 9.21 20.60 7.59
CA ILE A 203 9.19 20.52 9.07
C ILE A 203 7.83 21.00 9.60
N ARG A 204 7.33 22.17 9.14
CA ARG A 204 6.01 22.67 9.56
C ARG A 204 4.86 21.75 9.11
N PHE A 205 5.01 21.07 7.96
CA PHE A 205 4.05 20.10 7.47
C PHE A 205 3.96 18.89 8.42
N VAL A 206 5.10 18.33 8.83
CA VAL A 206 5.16 17.23 9.82
C VAL A 206 4.56 17.68 11.17
N GLU A 207 4.90 18.88 11.66
CA GLU A 207 4.30 19.44 12.87
C GLU A 207 2.77 19.57 12.74
N LYS A 208 2.28 20.00 11.57
CA LYS A 208 0.84 20.12 11.32
C LYS A 208 0.15 18.76 11.23
N CYS A 209 0.78 17.73 10.66
CA CYS A 209 0.28 16.37 10.70
C CYS A 209 0.12 15.89 12.17
N ASN A 210 1.12 16.12 13.02
CA ASN A 210 1.05 15.78 14.44
C ASN A 210 -0.06 16.55 15.16
N GLU A 211 -0.22 17.86 14.87
CA GLU A 211 -1.30 18.67 15.44
C GLU A 211 -2.67 18.13 15.09
N LEU A 212 -2.89 17.72 13.86
CA LEU A 212 -4.16 17.20 13.39
C LEU A 212 -4.42 15.76 13.81
N GLY A 213 -3.39 14.95 14.03
CA GLY A 213 -3.50 13.53 14.28
C GLY A 213 -3.48 12.72 12.96
N ILE A 214 -2.66 13.15 12.01
CA ILE A 214 -2.37 12.44 10.76
C ILE A 214 -1.04 11.70 10.94
N VAL A 215 -1.00 10.42 10.62
CA VAL A 215 0.24 9.63 10.62
C VAL A 215 1.13 10.11 9.48
N VAL A 216 2.39 10.41 9.80
CA VAL A 216 3.41 10.77 8.81
C VAL A 216 3.97 9.49 8.20
N ASP A 217 3.92 9.38 6.88
CA ASP A 217 4.39 8.25 6.12
C ASP A 217 5.63 8.60 5.28
N THR A 218 6.61 7.72 5.28
CA THR A 218 7.89 7.88 4.58
C THR A 218 8.15 6.80 3.52
N GLY A 219 7.13 6.08 3.06
CA GLY A 219 7.26 4.95 2.13
C GLY A 219 8.13 5.23 0.90
N HIS A 220 7.93 6.34 0.20
CA HIS A 220 8.75 6.75 -0.94
C HIS A 220 9.84 7.78 -0.60
N CYS A 221 9.95 8.24 0.65
CA CYS A 221 10.91 9.28 1.01
C CYS A 221 12.36 8.79 0.90
N GLY A 222 13.25 9.70 0.51
CA GLY A 222 14.69 9.47 0.55
C GLY A 222 15.22 9.40 1.97
N TYR A 223 16.46 8.91 2.11
CA TYR A 223 17.11 8.70 3.41
C TYR A 223 17.02 9.93 4.33
N HIS A 224 17.45 11.10 3.84
CA HIS A 224 17.49 12.30 4.67
C HIS A 224 16.08 12.81 5.04
N THR A 225 15.10 12.66 4.14
CA THR A 225 13.70 13.02 4.44
C THR A 225 13.11 12.10 5.51
N THR A 226 13.38 10.79 5.45
CA THR A 226 12.96 9.81 6.47
C THR A 226 13.58 10.14 7.82
N MET A 227 14.90 10.36 7.87
CA MET A 227 15.61 10.69 9.13
C MET A 227 15.11 12.00 9.75
N ASP A 228 14.91 13.03 8.93
CA ASP A 228 14.35 14.30 9.40
C ASP A 228 12.90 14.16 9.85
N ALA A 229 12.06 13.40 9.15
CA ALA A 229 10.69 13.14 9.58
C ALA A 229 10.67 12.49 10.97
N CYS A 230 11.50 11.46 11.21
CA CYS A 230 11.63 10.81 12.51
C CYS A 230 12.16 11.77 13.59
N LYS A 231 13.07 12.67 13.23
CA LYS A 231 13.65 13.65 14.16
C LYS A 231 12.65 14.74 14.59
N TYR A 232 11.86 15.25 13.65
CA TYR A 232 10.97 16.39 13.89
C TYR A 232 9.56 16.00 14.31
N SER A 233 9.12 14.78 14.00
CA SER A 233 7.82 14.30 14.45
C SER A 233 7.78 14.12 15.97
N LYS A 234 6.63 14.41 16.58
CA LYS A 234 6.32 14.15 17.99
C LYS A 234 5.39 12.93 18.16
N ALA A 235 5.08 12.27 17.08
CA ALA A 235 4.24 11.10 17.01
C ALA A 235 4.94 10.01 16.19
N PRO A 236 4.52 8.75 16.28
CA PRO A 236 5.04 7.67 15.45
C PRO A 236 5.04 8.03 13.96
N VAL A 237 6.18 7.77 13.29
CA VAL A 237 6.38 7.86 11.85
C VAL A 237 6.36 6.46 11.27
N ILE A 238 5.77 6.27 10.10
CA ILE A 238 5.72 4.97 9.44
C ILE A 238 6.45 4.99 8.08
N ALA A 239 6.75 3.81 7.56
CA ALA A 239 6.84 3.55 6.14
C ALA A 239 5.69 2.60 5.79
N SER A 240 4.64 3.12 5.14
CA SER A 240 3.43 2.33 4.86
C SER A 240 3.73 1.10 4.00
N HIS A 241 4.71 1.22 3.09
CA HIS A 241 5.16 0.18 2.18
C HIS A 241 6.61 0.41 1.74
N THR A 242 7.45 -0.57 1.97
CA THR A 242 8.87 -0.56 1.59
C THR A 242 9.44 -1.97 1.67
N GLY A 243 10.66 -2.16 1.18
CA GLY A 243 11.47 -3.35 1.45
C GLY A 243 12.60 -3.04 2.43
N VAL A 244 13.48 -3.99 2.58
CA VAL A 244 14.70 -3.91 3.40
C VAL A 244 15.91 -3.96 2.47
N GLU A 245 16.75 -2.92 2.50
CA GLU A 245 17.92 -2.80 1.64
C GLU A 245 18.89 -3.98 1.78
N LYS A 246 19.03 -4.53 2.97
CA LYS A 246 19.91 -5.68 3.26
C LYS A 246 19.37 -7.02 2.76
N VAL A 247 18.08 -7.12 2.48
CA VAL A 247 17.46 -8.32 1.88
C VAL A 247 17.53 -8.21 0.37
N ASN A 248 17.08 -7.11 -0.21
CA ASN A 248 17.22 -6.82 -1.63
C ASN A 248 17.52 -5.33 -1.85
N PHE A 249 18.68 -5.05 -2.44
CA PHE A 249 19.16 -3.68 -2.63
C PHE A 249 18.37 -2.94 -3.72
N HIS A 250 17.62 -1.93 -3.31
CA HIS A 250 16.98 -0.96 -4.21
C HIS A 250 16.74 0.36 -3.48
N ALA A 251 16.70 1.49 -4.21
CA ALA A 251 16.44 2.81 -3.61
C ALA A 251 15.08 2.92 -2.91
N ARG A 252 14.10 2.09 -3.29
CA ARG A 252 12.78 1.97 -2.63
C ARG A 252 12.83 1.26 -1.29
N CYS A 253 13.92 0.55 -0.98
CA CYS A 253 14.09 -0.20 0.26
C CYS A 253 14.74 0.68 1.33
N LYS A 254 14.32 0.52 2.57
CA LYS A 254 14.87 1.25 3.72
C LYS A 254 16.14 0.61 4.24
N SER A 255 17.11 1.45 4.58
CA SER A 255 18.34 1.06 5.27
C SER A 255 18.06 0.70 6.74
N ASP A 256 19.01 0.01 7.39
CA ASP A 256 18.93 -0.32 8.82
C ASP A 256 18.73 0.93 9.70
N ASP A 257 19.40 2.04 9.36
CA ASP A 257 19.31 3.27 10.13
C ASP A 257 17.90 3.91 10.03
N GLU A 258 17.30 3.89 8.82
CA GLU A 258 15.93 4.37 8.64
C GLU A 258 14.92 3.49 9.38
N ILE A 259 15.06 2.15 9.30
CA ILE A 259 14.20 1.21 10.00
C ILE A 259 14.30 1.41 11.52
N ARG A 260 15.51 1.60 12.08
CA ARG A 260 15.71 1.91 13.49
C ARG A 260 15.10 3.26 13.87
N ALA A 261 15.32 4.30 13.06
CA ALA A 261 14.76 5.63 13.31
C ALA A 261 13.22 5.60 13.34
N ILE A 262 12.58 4.88 12.40
CA ILE A 262 11.12 4.68 12.39
C ILE A 262 10.68 3.95 13.66
N ALA A 263 11.35 2.86 14.03
CA ALA A 263 11.03 2.07 15.23
C ALA A 263 11.19 2.90 16.51
N ASP A 264 12.25 3.72 16.62
CA ASP A 264 12.51 4.59 17.76
C ASP A 264 11.40 5.64 17.98
N THR A 265 10.66 6.04 16.93
CA THR A 265 9.46 6.86 17.08
C THR A 265 8.24 6.08 17.59
N GLY A 266 8.32 4.76 17.72
CA GLY A 266 7.18 3.86 17.94
C GLY A 266 6.45 3.47 16.66
N GLY A 267 7.03 3.73 15.50
CA GLY A 267 6.44 3.48 14.18
C GLY A 267 6.46 2.04 13.71
N VAL A 268 6.04 1.86 12.47
CA VAL A 268 5.91 0.55 11.80
C VAL A 268 6.44 0.65 10.37
N VAL A 269 7.13 -0.39 9.94
CA VAL A 269 7.61 -0.59 8.57
C VAL A 269 6.71 -1.63 7.90
N GLY A 270 5.93 -1.20 6.90
CA GLY A 270 5.09 -2.06 6.07
C GLY A 270 5.90 -2.67 4.94
N ILE A 271 5.82 -3.97 4.79
CA ILE A 271 6.55 -4.68 3.74
C ILE A 271 5.70 -4.75 2.47
N PHE A 272 6.31 -4.38 1.35
CA PHE A 272 5.67 -4.45 0.03
C PHE A 272 5.91 -5.81 -0.66
N ALA A 273 5.02 -6.13 -1.61
CA ALA A 273 5.03 -7.39 -2.34
C ALA A 273 5.34 -7.20 -3.83
N MET A 274 6.09 -6.14 -4.17
CA MET A 274 6.42 -5.84 -5.56
C MET A 274 7.64 -6.64 -6.00
N PRO A 275 7.54 -7.48 -7.05
CA PRO A 275 8.64 -8.37 -7.46
C PRO A 275 9.92 -7.62 -7.79
N TRP A 276 9.84 -6.38 -8.26
CA TRP A 276 11.01 -5.54 -8.60
C TRP A 276 11.89 -5.17 -7.40
N PHE A 277 11.32 -5.22 -6.19
CA PHE A 277 11.97 -4.75 -4.98
C PHE A 277 12.06 -5.81 -3.89
N THR A 278 11.25 -6.88 -4.00
CA THR A 278 11.14 -7.90 -2.94
C THR A 278 12.19 -8.98 -3.11
N GLY A 279 12.48 -9.45 -4.32
CA GLY A 279 13.47 -10.49 -4.56
C GLY A 279 14.58 -10.05 -5.51
N ALA A 280 15.72 -10.74 -5.45
CA ALA A 280 16.86 -10.49 -6.33
C ALA A 280 16.59 -10.90 -7.80
N ASP A 281 15.68 -11.86 -8.00
CA ASP A 281 15.18 -12.29 -9.31
C ASP A 281 13.67 -12.01 -9.39
N PRO A 282 13.28 -10.86 -9.98
CA PRO A 282 11.89 -10.46 -10.04
C PRO A 282 10.93 -11.47 -10.70
N GLU A 283 11.42 -12.27 -11.65
CA GLU A 283 10.59 -13.28 -12.34
C GLU A 283 10.26 -14.48 -11.44
N ASN A 284 11.11 -14.77 -10.46
CA ASN A 284 10.98 -15.91 -9.55
C ASN A 284 10.69 -15.49 -8.09
N THR A 285 10.48 -14.21 -7.82
CA THR A 285 10.15 -13.73 -6.48
C THR A 285 8.87 -14.36 -5.94
N THR A 286 8.88 -14.76 -4.68
CA THR A 286 7.82 -15.51 -4.03
C THR A 286 7.32 -14.81 -2.77
N VAL A 287 6.22 -15.30 -2.22
CA VAL A 287 5.74 -14.90 -0.89
C VAL A 287 6.73 -15.23 0.23
N ASP A 288 7.63 -16.18 0.01
CA ASP A 288 8.68 -16.53 0.99
C ASP A 288 9.75 -15.45 1.06
N ASP A 289 10.14 -14.85 -0.09
CA ASP A 289 11.01 -13.66 -0.14
C ASP A 289 10.35 -12.46 0.55
N PHE A 290 9.05 -12.29 0.40
CA PHE A 290 8.29 -11.27 1.14
C PHE A 290 8.39 -11.49 2.66
N ILE A 291 8.27 -12.72 3.13
CA ILE A 291 8.41 -13.06 4.56
C ILE A 291 9.86 -12.82 5.05
N ASP A 292 10.87 -13.00 4.22
CA ASP A 292 12.26 -12.70 4.59
C ASP A 292 12.48 -11.24 4.98
N HIS A 293 11.82 -10.30 4.31
CA HIS A 293 11.83 -8.89 4.73
C HIS A 293 11.18 -8.70 6.11
N ILE A 294 10.06 -9.37 6.38
CA ILE A 294 9.40 -9.34 7.70
C ILE A 294 10.35 -9.87 8.77
N ASP A 295 10.96 -11.05 8.54
CA ASP A 295 11.92 -11.67 9.44
C ASP A 295 13.11 -10.75 9.74
N TYR A 296 13.59 -10.03 8.72
CA TYR A 296 14.69 -9.10 8.90
C TYR A 296 14.32 -7.95 9.82
N VAL A 297 13.19 -7.29 9.58
CA VAL A 297 12.72 -6.18 10.44
C VAL A 297 12.49 -6.65 11.87
N VAL A 298 11.89 -7.83 12.06
CA VAL A 298 11.69 -8.42 13.39
C VAL A 298 13.02 -8.64 14.12
N ARG A 299 14.04 -9.17 13.43
CA ARG A 299 15.37 -9.35 14.02
C ARG A 299 16.07 -8.03 14.34
N LEU A 300 15.85 -6.99 13.52
CA LEU A 300 16.55 -5.71 13.65
C LEU A 300 15.97 -4.83 14.77
N VAL A 301 14.65 -4.72 14.86
CA VAL A 301 13.94 -3.75 15.73
C VAL A 301 12.79 -4.37 16.54
N GLY A 302 12.49 -5.64 16.37
CA GLY A 302 11.45 -6.34 17.14
C GLY A 302 10.10 -6.42 16.43
N ILE A 303 9.24 -7.28 16.97
CA ILE A 303 7.95 -7.67 16.41
C ILE A 303 6.93 -6.54 16.32
N ASP A 304 7.06 -5.50 17.14
CA ASP A 304 6.10 -4.41 17.24
C ASP A 304 6.25 -3.38 16.12
N HIS A 305 7.28 -3.50 15.27
CA HIS A 305 7.66 -2.49 14.29
C HIS A 305 7.54 -2.95 12.83
N VAL A 306 6.84 -4.03 12.55
CA VAL A 306 6.60 -4.53 11.20
C VAL A 306 5.11 -4.72 10.93
N GLY A 307 4.71 -4.49 9.67
CA GLY A 307 3.34 -4.65 9.20
C GLY A 307 3.30 -4.97 7.70
N ILE A 308 2.12 -4.94 7.12
CA ILE A 308 1.87 -5.23 5.71
C ILE A 308 1.44 -3.96 4.98
N GLY A 309 2.07 -3.72 3.84
CA GLY A 309 1.71 -2.68 2.88
C GLY A 309 2.14 -3.14 1.51
N THR A 310 1.36 -4.02 0.88
CA THR A 310 1.79 -4.80 -0.27
C THR A 310 2.19 -3.98 -1.48
N ASP A 311 1.74 -2.75 -1.58
CA ASP A 311 1.85 -1.91 -2.79
C ASP A 311 1.24 -2.63 -4.01
N TRP A 312 0.20 -3.40 -3.73
CA TRP A 312 -0.43 -4.24 -4.75
C TRP A 312 -1.05 -3.35 -5.79
N PRO A 313 -0.66 -3.49 -7.07
CA PRO A 313 -1.13 -2.62 -8.12
C PRO A 313 -2.63 -2.80 -8.37
N MET A 314 -3.22 -1.78 -8.96
CA MET A 314 -4.54 -1.84 -9.54
C MET A 314 -4.63 -3.01 -10.53
N PRO A 315 -5.82 -3.56 -10.77
CA PRO A 315 -6.00 -4.52 -11.85
C PRO A 315 -5.50 -3.90 -13.14
N GLN A 316 -4.40 -4.43 -13.63
CA GLN A 316 -3.84 -3.99 -14.90
C GLN A 316 -4.12 -5.01 -15.98
N THR A 317 -4.31 -4.52 -17.19
CA THR A 317 -4.37 -5.36 -18.38
C THR A 317 -2.96 -5.82 -18.78
N LYS A 318 -2.86 -6.90 -19.57
CA LYS A 318 -1.54 -7.38 -20.06
C LYS A 318 -0.80 -6.31 -20.85
N TRP A 319 -1.50 -5.50 -21.63
CA TRP A 319 -0.87 -4.42 -22.39
C TRP A 319 -0.48 -3.24 -21.50
N ALA A 320 -1.19 -2.98 -20.38
CA ALA A 320 -0.77 -2.01 -19.38
C ALA A 320 0.56 -2.41 -18.73
N ALA A 321 0.75 -3.70 -18.42
CA ALA A 321 2.01 -4.21 -17.91
C ALA A 321 3.18 -4.00 -18.90
N ILE A 322 2.95 -4.20 -20.20
CA ILE A 322 3.94 -3.92 -21.25
C ILE A 322 4.29 -2.42 -21.30
N THR A 323 3.29 -1.56 -21.22
CA THR A 323 3.48 -0.11 -21.23
C THR A 323 4.20 0.36 -19.97
N PHE A 324 3.88 -0.22 -18.81
CA PHE A 324 4.59 0.02 -17.56
C PHE A 324 6.09 -0.25 -17.70
N LYS A 325 6.48 -1.42 -18.25
CA LYS A 325 7.88 -1.76 -18.50
C LYS A 325 8.59 -0.75 -19.40
N LYS A 326 7.88 -0.22 -20.38
CA LYS A 326 8.47 0.69 -21.38
C LYS A 326 8.67 2.10 -20.84
N TYR A 327 7.74 2.60 -20.04
CA TYR A 327 7.68 4.01 -19.67
C TYR A 327 7.87 4.28 -18.17
N VAL A 328 7.38 3.40 -17.30
CA VAL A 328 7.43 3.61 -15.84
C VAL A 328 8.67 2.97 -15.22
N ALA A 329 9.01 1.75 -15.60
CA ALA A 329 10.16 1.05 -15.05
C ALA A 329 11.48 1.84 -15.11
N PRO A 330 11.77 2.63 -16.17
CA PRO A 330 12.96 3.48 -16.21
C PRO A 330 12.98 4.56 -15.13
N THR A 331 11.83 5.08 -14.71
CA THR A 331 11.77 6.12 -13.67
C THR A 331 12.07 5.60 -12.27
N ILE A 332 12.02 4.28 -12.09
CA ILE A 332 12.31 3.58 -10.83
C ILE A 332 13.58 2.73 -10.91
N GLY A 333 14.48 3.06 -11.85
CA GLY A 333 15.84 2.51 -11.91
C GLY A 333 16.04 1.28 -12.81
N PHE A 334 15.05 0.85 -13.58
CA PHE A 334 15.21 -0.23 -14.57
C PHE A 334 15.53 0.30 -15.96
N ALA A 335 16.34 -0.44 -16.73
CA ALA A 335 16.54 -0.10 -18.13
C ALA A 335 15.23 -0.23 -18.94
N PRO A 336 15.00 0.62 -19.97
CA PRO A 336 13.78 0.55 -20.78
C PRO A 336 13.55 -0.85 -21.35
N GLY A 337 12.34 -1.38 -21.17
CA GLY A 337 11.98 -2.73 -21.59
C GLY A 337 12.43 -3.85 -20.65
N ASN A 338 13.27 -3.55 -19.66
CA ASN A 338 13.62 -4.46 -18.59
C ASN A 338 12.63 -4.31 -17.41
N GLY A 339 12.63 -5.27 -16.55
CA GLY A 339 11.69 -5.39 -15.44
C GLY A 339 10.97 -6.73 -15.54
N PRO A 340 10.31 -7.18 -14.48
CA PRO A 340 9.64 -8.47 -14.46
C PRO A 340 8.51 -8.55 -15.49
N SER A 341 8.25 -9.75 -15.99
CA SER A 341 7.13 -10.04 -16.89
C SER A 341 5.79 -10.03 -16.15
N THR A 342 5.84 -10.05 -14.85
CA THR A 342 4.68 -10.04 -13.95
C THR A 342 4.84 -8.96 -12.89
N GLU A 343 3.73 -8.38 -12.48
CA GLU A 343 3.66 -7.44 -11.36
C GLU A 343 3.44 -8.16 -10.02
N TRP A 344 3.42 -9.50 -10.03
CA TRP A 344 2.99 -10.33 -8.93
C TRP A 344 4.10 -11.25 -8.46
N ILE A 345 4.29 -11.34 -7.16
CA ILE A 345 5.13 -12.40 -6.58
C ILE A 345 4.36 -13.72 -6.53
N HIS A 346 5.05 -14.84 -6.74
CA HIS A 346 4.44 -16.17 -6.66
C HIS A 346 3.87 -16.42 -5.26
N GLY A 347 2.63 -16.89 -5.22
CA GLY A 347 1.90 -17.10 -3.97
C GLY A 347 1.10 -15.88 -3.48
N LEU A 348 1.22 -14.73 -4.17
CA LEU A 348 0.40 -13.54 -3.93
C LEU A 348 -0.10 -12.91 -5.25
N LYS A 349 -0.34 -13.69 -6.28
CA LYS A 349 -0.82 -13.20 -7.59
C LYS A 349 -2.25 -12.66 -7.55
N ASP A 350 -2.98 -12.98 -6.50
CA ASP A 350 -4.37 -12.61 -6.32
C ASP A 350 -4.62 -12.41 -4.81
N TYR A 351 -5.44 -11.44 -4.42
CA TYR A 351 -5.79 -11.21 -3.02
C TYR A 351 -6.45 -12.41 -2.34
N ARG A 352 -7.09 -13.30 -3.08
CA ARG A 352 -7.60 -14.58 -2.56
C ARG A 352 -6.48 -15.48 -2.02
N SER A 353 -5.25 -15.27 -2.50
CA SER A 353 -4.05 -15.94 -1.99
C SER A 353 -3.41 -15.23 -0.78
N PHE A 354 -4.01 -14.14 -0.28
CA PHE A 354 -3.46 -13.35 0.84
C PHE A 354 -3.27 -14.18 2.12
N ILE A 355 -4.03 -15.25 2.29
CA ILE A 355 -3.82 -16.24 3.36
C ILE A 355 -2.39 -16.81 3.38
N ASN A 356 -1.68 -16.81 2.24
CA ASN A 356 -0.29 -17.28 2.17
C ASN A 356 0.65 -16.45 3.05
N VAL A 357 0.36 -15.18 3.30
CA VAL A 357 1.12 -14.39 4.28
C VAL A 357 0.99 -15.00 5.68
N THR A 358 -0.22 -15.32 6.11
CA THR A 358 -0.46 -15.96 7.42
C THR A 358 0.18 -17.36 7.48
N ARG A 359 0.08 -18.14 6.40
CA ARG A 359 0.67 -19.48 6.28
C ARG A 359 2.21 -19.41 6.35
N GLY A 360 2.82 -18.45 5.67
CA GLY A 360 4.27 -18.22 5.73
C GLY A 360 4.74 -17.84 7.14
N LEU A 361 4.02 -16.98 7.84
CA LEU A 361 4.34 -16.64 9.23
C LEU A 361 4.21 -17.86 10.16
N VAL A 362 3.22 -18.74 9.93
CA VAL A 362 3.11 -20.01 10.65
C VAL A 362 4.28 -20.93 10.33
N ALA A 363 4.70 -21.04 9.06
CA ALA A 363 5.85 -21.83 8.64
C ALA A 363 7.15 -21.36 9.32
N ARG A 364 7.33 -20.05 9.48
CA ARG A 364 8.48 -19.45 10.19
C ARG A 364 8.41 -19.59 11.72
N GLY A 365 7.35 -20.19 12.26
CA GLY A 365 7.22 -20.49 13.69
C GLY A 365 6.82 -19.30 14.56
N TYR A 366 6.28 -18.22 14.00
CA TYR A 366 5.75 -17.12 14.77
C TYR A 366 4.62 -17.56 15.70
N SER A 367 4.56 -16.96 16.91
CA SER A 367 3.44 -17.18 17.83
C SER A 367 2.14 -16.52 17.29
N ASP A 368 0.99 -16.94 17.79
CA ASP A 368 -0.30 -16.38 17.39
C ASP A 368 -0.38 -14.87 17.66
N GLU A 369 0.19 -14.42 18.79
CA GLU A 369 0.26 -13.01 19.13
C GLU A 369 1.13 -12.24 18.12
N ALA A 370 2.31 -12.77 17.78
CA ALA A 370 3.21 -12.15 16.81
C ALA A 370 2.56 -12.06 15.43
N ILE A 371 1.88 -13.11 14.98
CA ILE A 371 1.15 -13.11 13.71
C ILE A 371 0.06 -12.03 13.71
N ARG A 372 -0.74 -11.91 14.77
CA ARG A 372 -1.77 -10.85 14.87
C ARG A 372 -1.17 -9.43 14.83
N LYS A 373 -0.01 -9.23 15.47
CA LYS A 373 0.72 -7.96 15.44
C LYS A 373 1.12 -7.59 14.02
N ILE A 374 1.76 -8.51 13.28
CA ILE A 374 2.20 -8.30 11.90
C ILE A 374 1.00 -8.04 10.98
N LEU A 375 -0.06 -8.82 11.12
CA LEU A 375 -1.24 -8.73 10.25
C LEU A 375 -1.98 -7.39 10.39
N GLY A 376 -2.00 -6.77 11.60
CA GLY A 376 -2.75 -5.53 11.75
C GLY A 376 -2.64 -4.82 13.09
N GLU A 377 -2.39 -5.52 14.21
CA GLU A 377 -2.42 -4.88 15.54
C GLU A 377 -1.30 -3.83 15.70
N ASN A 378 -0.14 -3.97 15.02
CA ASN A 378 0.91 -2.94 15.01
C ASN A 378 0.43 -1.65 14.34
N TRP A 379 -0.32 -1.74 13.24
CA TRP A 379 -0.96 -0.58 12.61
C TRP A 379 -1.95 0.09 13.55
N LEU A 380 -2.83 -0.71 14.19
CA LEU A 380 -3.81 -0.19 15.12
C LEU A 380 -3.17 0.52 16.30
N ARG A 381 -2.05 0.00 16.84
CA ARG A 381 -1.28 0.64 17.90
C ARG A 381 -0.78 2.03 17.48
N VAL A 382 -0.24 2.17 16.27
CA VAL A 382 0.18 3.47 15.74
C VAL A 382 -1.01 4.41 15.61
N PHE A 383 -2.14 3.93 15.06
CA PHE A 383 -3.34 4.75 14.90
C PHE A 383 -3.93 5.22 16.23
N GLU A 384 -3.94 4.36 17.25
CA GLU A 384 -4.41 4.72 18.61
C GLU A 384 -3.55 5.83 19.23
N GLN A 385 -2.23 5.87 18.92
CA GLN A 385 -1.32 6.88 19.42
C GLN A 385 -1.42 8.21 18.65
N VAL A 386 -1.75 8.17 17.38
CA VAL A 386 -1.68 9.36 16.49
C VAL A 386 -3.04 9.97 16.23
N TRP A 387 -4.05 9.15 15.89
CA TRP A 387 -5.35 9.69 15.52
C TRP A 387 -6.06 10.33 16.71
N LYS A 388 -6.49 11.56 16.53
CA LYS A 388 -7.25 12.27 17.55
C LYS A 388 -8.71 11.82 17.52
N LYS A 389 -9.30 11.71 18.70
CA LYS A 389 -10.72 11.40 18.90
C LYS A 389 -11.60 12.58 18.52
#